data_3e6997f16508abc50e4d7f05b707f721
#
_entry.id   3e6997f16508abc50e4d7f05b707f721
#
_cell.length_a   1.000
_cell.length_b   1.000
_cell.length_c   1.000
_cell.angle_alpha   90.00
_cell.angle_beta   90.00
_cell.angle_gamma   90.00
#
_symmetry.space_group_name_H-M   'P 1'
#
loop_
_entity.id
_entity.type
_entity.pdbx_description
1 polymer ?
#
loop_
_entity_poly.entity_id
_entity_poly.type
_entity_poly.pdbx_seq_one_letter_code
_entity_poly.pdbx_strand_id
1 'polypeptide(L)'
;MKDLSIVQKYMVCTVNEKGVFPFASVEERTLGLVAAGLLELEMEGCITIRGRKIAAAGRLPAHRTYLEPLYAFIQEKQEVKADVVVDAYNFSWTDKRLKALWGAVGESLVEADAASPCKAGLLGKQTGYQPAPGVVQSVVEQMRAELLEDGPVCDDTAALVVLLEQVKCLKTYFSDFEQKSIQKKIQAIVDTPEGKIVKDMMAYLQVIMYVPANRWAAAGEAD
;
A
#
# COMPACT_ATOMS: atom_id res chain seq x y z
N MET A 1 -18.98 10.60 3.12
CA MET A 1 -18.09 9.66 2.42
C MET A 1 -17.68 8.59 3.43
N LYS A 2 -17.71 7.30 3.11
CA LYS A 2 -17.22 6.26 4.02
C LYS A 2 -15.72 6.50 4.23
N ASP A 3 -15.23 6.25 5.45
CA ASP A 3 -13.80 6.35 5.72
C ASP A 3 -13.08 5.21 4.98
N LEU A 4 -12.14 5.56 4.12
CA LEU A 4 -11.37 4.60 3.34
C LEU A 4 -10.21 4.08 4.17
N SER A 5 -9.90 2.79 4.03
CA SER A 5 -8.74 2.16 4.65
C SER A 5 -7.42 2.57 4.00
N ILE A 6 -6.30 2.17 4.61
CA ILE A 6 -4.94 2.47 4.09
C ILE A 6 -4.78 1.95 2.66
N VAL A 7 -5.12 0.68 2.40
CA VAL A 7 -4.96 0.09 1.06
C VAL A 7 -5.88 0.72 0.02
N GLN A 8 -7.09 1.12 0.43
CA GLN A 8 -8.03 1.84 -0.40
C GLN A 8 -7.55 3.26 -0.73
N LYS A 9 -7.12 4.03 0.28
CA LYS A 9 -6.51 5.35 0.11
C LYS A 9 -5.25 5.28 -0.76
N TYR A 10 -4.41 4.26 -0.55
CA TYR A 10 -3.23 4.03 -1.37
C TYR A 10 -3.59 3.80 -2.84
N MET A 11 -4.57 2.90 -3.11
CA MET A 11 -4.98 2.59 -4.48
C MET A 11 -5.50 3.83 -5.21
N VAL A 12 -6.41 4.61 -4.63
CA VAL A 12 -6.97 5.82 -5.28
C VAL A 12 -5.93 6.90 -5.52
N CYS A 13 -4.90 7.01 -4.66
CA CYS A 13 -3.81 7.97 -4.81
C CYS A 13 -2.72 7.53 -5.80
N THR A 14 -2.70 6.28 -6.24
CA THR A 14 -1.60 5.76 -7.06
C THR A 14 -2.01 5.31 -8.46
N VAL A 15 -3.28 5.21 -8.78
CA VAL A 15 -3.77 4.95 -10.14
C VAL A 15 -3.69 6.21 -11.01
N ASN A 16 -3.65 6.01 -12.32
CA ASN A 16 -3.74 7.07 -13.33
C ASN A 16 -5.20 7.34 -13.72
N GLU A 17 -5.43 8.23 -14.66
CA GLU A 17 -6.75 8.59 -15.21
C GLU A 17 -7.53 7.41 -15.80
N LYS A 18 -6.85 6.30 -16.14
CA LYS A 18 -7.47 5.05 -16.61
C LYS A 18 -7.73 4.05 -15.48
N GLY A 19 -7.61 4.48 -14.23
CA GLY A 19 -7.85 3.65 -13.05
C GLY A 19 -6.90 2.45 -12.91
N VAL A 20 -5.68 2.54 -13.45
CA VAL A 20 -4.62 1.50 -13.35
C VAL A 20 -3.29 2.13 -12.95
N PHE A 21 -2.36 1.34 -12.46
CA PHE A 21 -1.00 1.82 -12.23
C PHE A 21 -0.32 2.22 -13.54
N PRO A 22 0.40 3.36 -13.59
CA PRO A 22 1.19 3.75 -14.75
C PRO A 22 2.25 2.69 -15.06
N PHE A 23 2.43 2.37 -16.33
CA PHE A 23 3.37 1.32 -16.79
C PHE A 23 4.80 1.54 -16.27
N ALA A 24 5.28 2.78 -16.27
CA ALA A 24 6.63 3.12 -15.83
C ALA A 24 6.91 2.91 -14.32
N SER A 25 5.87 2.66 -13.50
CA SER A 25 5.98 2.48 -12.05
C SER A 25 5.05 1.37 -11.54
N VAL A 26 4.66 0.44 -12.42
CA VAL A 26 3.72 -0.62 -12.06
C VAL A 26 4.28 -1.55 -10.99
N GLU A 27 5.57 -1.88 -11.06
CA GLU A 27 6.23 -2.77 -10.09
C GLU A 27 6.26 -2.15 -8.70
N GLU A 28 6.75 -0.91 -8.57
CA GLU A 28 6.82 -0.22 -7.29
C GLU A 28 5.43 0.00 -6.69
N ARG A 29 4.45 0.37 -7.52
CA ARG A 29 3.08 0.59 -7.05
C ARG A 29 2.37 -0.71 -6.68
N THR A 30 2.68 -1.82 -7.35
CA THR A 30 2.22 -3.15 -6.96
C THR A 30 2.77 -3.55 -5.59
N LEU A 31 4.07 -3.33 -5.38
CA LEU A 31 4.70 -3.58 -4.08
C LEU A 31 4.07 -2.73 -2.99
N GLY A 32 3.81 -1.46 -3.26
CA GLY A 32 3.13 -0.57 -2.33
C GLY A 32 1.71 -1.02 -2.00
N LEU A 33 0.95 -1.55 -2.97
CA LEU A 33 -0.39 -2.11 -2.74
C LEU A 33 -0.33 -3.33 -1.80
N VAL A 34 0.60 -4.24 -2.05
CA VAL A 34 0.84 -5.41 -1.18
C VAL A 34 1.26 -4.98 0.21
N ALA A 35 2.19 -4.03 0.31
CA ALA A 35 2.66 -3.49 1.57
C ALA A 35 1.55 -2.80 2.37
N ALA A 36 0.69 -2.01 1.71
CA ALA A 36 -0.48 -1.38 2.32
C ALA A 36 -1.45 -2.43 2.88
N GLY A 37 -1.73 -3.50 2.11
CA GLY A 37 -2.59 -4.59 2.56
C GLY A 37 -1.99 -5.37 3.73
N LEU A 38 -0.69 -5.60 3.74
CA LEU A 38 0.00 -6.28 4.85
C LEU A 38 -0.01 -5.43 6.12
N LEU A 39 0.23 -4.13 6.02
CA LEU A 39 0.14 -3.20 7.16
C LEU A 39 -1.28 -3.20 7.75
N GLU A 40 -2.29 -3.14 6.90
CA GLU A 40 -3.69 -3.17 7.34
C GLU A 40 -4.04 -4.50 8.03
N LEU A 41 -3.58 -5.65 7.50
CA LEU A 41 -3.74 -6.96 8.15
C LEU A 41 -3.02 -7.03 9.51
N GLU A 42 -1.86 -6.42 9.66
CA GLU A 42 -1.14 -6.37 10.93
C GLU A 42 -1.86 -5.49 11.96
N MET A 43 -2.33 -4.31 11.56
CA MET A 43 -3.09 -3.39 12.43
C MET A 43 -4.41 -4.02 12.90
N GLU A 44 -5.05 -4.85 12.08
CA GLU A 44 -6.23 -5.64 12.44
C GLU A 44 -5.88 -6.90 13.28
N GLY A 45 -4.60 -7.15 13.55
CA GLY A 45 -4.16 -8.33 14.29
C GLY A 45 -4.34 -9.66 13.55
N CYS A 46 -4.56 -9.62 12.23
CA CYS A 46 -4.73 -10.82 11.39
C CYS A 46 -3.41 -11.54 11.15
N ILE A 47 -2.31 -10.78 11.12
CA ILE A 47 -0.95 -11.27 10.93
C ILE A 47 -0.02 -10.59 11.94
N THR A 48 1.19 -11.13 12.09
CA THR A 48 2.30 -10.46 12.77
C THR A 48 3.48 -10.36 11.84
N ILE A 49 4.17 -9.22 11.89
CA ILE A 49 5.38 -8.96 11.09
C ILE A 49 6.56 -8.81 12.05
N ARG A 50 7.57 -9.65 11.90
CA ARG A 50 8.80 -9.63 12.71
C ARG A 50 10.02 -9.70 11.81
N GLY A 51 10.62 -8.55 11.55
CA GLY A 51 11.69 -8.43 10.58
C GLY A 51 11.22 -8.86 9.20
N ARG A 52 11.79 -9.94 8.65
CA ARG A 52 11.41 -10.45 7.31
C ARG A 52 10.35 -11.56 7.36
N LYS A 53 9.84 -11.94 8.53
CA LYS A 53 8.86 -12.99 8.72
C LYS A 53 7.47 -12.42 8.93
N ILE A 54 6.51 -13.00 8.24
CA ILE A 54 5.08 -12.69 8.30
C ILE A 54 4.38 -13.97 8.70
N ALA A 55 3.64 -13.95 9.79
CA ALA A 55 2.94 -15.13 10.30
C ALA A 55 1.45 -14.84 10.49
N ALA A 56 0.62 -15.84 10.22
CA ALA A 56 -0.80 -15.80 10.53
C ALA A 56 -0.98 -15.67 12.06
N ALA A 57 -1.95 -14.85 12.49
CA ALA A 57 -2.23 -14.59 13.90
C ALA A 57 -3.73 -14.67 14.20
N GLY A 58 -4.51 -13.65 13.83
CA GLY A 58 -5.94 -13.54 14.07
C GLY A 58 -6.78 -13.91 12.86
N ARG A 59 -8.10 -13.73 12.98
CA ARG A 59 -9.06 -13.94 11.89
C ARG A 59 -9.29 -12.64 11.13
N LEU A 60 -9.52 -12.76 9.82
CA LEU A 60 -9.89 -11.61 8.99
C LEU A 60 -11.29 -11.12 9.37
N PRO A 61 -11.44 -9.83 9.75
CA PRO A 61 -12.75 -9.25 10.06
C PRO A 61 -13.63 -9.12 8.81
N ALA A 62 -14.94 -9.18 8.97
CA ALA A 62 -15.89 -9.09 7.87
C ALA A 62 -15.79 -7.79 7.06
N HIS A 63 -15.38 -6.68 7.68
CA HIS A 63 -15.20 -5.39 7.00
C HIS A 63 -13.86 -5.27 6.23
N ARG A 64 -13.00 -6.32 6.27
CA ARG A 64 -11.70 -6.40 5.58
C ARG A 64 -11.63 -7.54 4.56
N THR A 65 -12.79 -8.06 4.12
CA THR A 65 -12.85 -9.19 3.16
C THR A 65 -12.12 -8.93 1.84
N TYR A 66 -11.93 -7.68 1.45
CA TYR A 66 -11.13 -7.33 0.28
C TYR A 66 -9.62 -7.65 0.43
N LEU A 67 -9.14 -7.94 1.64
CA LEU A 67 -7.79 -8.43 1.90
C LEU A 67 -7.69 -9.97 1.91
N GLU A 68 -8.81 -10.69 1.72
CA GLU A 68 -8.83 -12.15 1.71
C GLU A 68 -7.78 -12.78 0.77
N PRO A 69 -7.54 -12.27 -0.46
CA PRO A 69 -6.53 -12.85 -1.33
C PRO A 69 -5.12 -12.86 -0.73
N LEU A 70 -4.79 -11.82 0.06
CA LEU A 70 -3.49 -11.68 0.72
C LEU A 70 -3.45 -12.47 2.03
N TYR A 71 -4.50 -12.38 2.82
CA TYR A 71 -4.65 -13.09 4.09
C TYR A 71 -4.62 -14.61 3.90
N ALA A 72 -5.40 -15.15 2.94
CA ALA A 72 -5.44 -16.58 2.63
C ALA A 72 -4.08 -17.14 2.22
N PHE A 73 -3.30 -16.37 1.45
CA PHE A 73 -1.94 -16.77 1.06
C PHE A 73 -1.01 -16.93 2.28
N ILE A 74 -1.09 -16.00 3.25
CA ILE A 74 -0.28 -16.07 4.47
C ILE A 74 -0.80 -17.20 5.37
N GLN A 75 -2.11 -17.33 5.50
CA GLN A 75 -2.73 -18.37 6.32
C GLN A 75 -2.41 -19.78 5.81
N GLU A 76 -2.39 -20.01 4.50
CA GLU A 76 -1.97 -21.28 3.89
C GLU A 76 -0.54 -21.66 4.29
N LYS A 77 0.36 -20.67 4.35
CA LYS A 77 1.77 -20.87 4.68
C LYS A 77 2.05 -20.92 6.19
N GLN A 78 1.13 -20.41 7.02
CA GLN A 78 1.27 -20.15 8.45
C GLN A 78 2.38 -19.15 8.81
N GLU A 79 3.58 -19.31 8.27
CA GLU A 79 4.68 -18.36 8.31
C GLU A 79 5.32 -18.26 6.92
N VAL A 80 5.60 -17.06 6.46
CA VAL A 80 6.21 -16.78 5.15
C VAL A 80 7.21 -15.63 5.26
N LYS A 81 8.26 -15.65 4.43
CA LYS A 81 9.18 -14.52 4.35
C LYS A 81 8.61 -13.42 3.43
N ALA A 82 8.95 -12.16 3.71
CA ALA A 82 8.53 -11.00 2.92
C ALA A 82 8.88 -11.13 1.43
N ASP A 83 10.07 -11.62 1.10
CA ASP A 83 10.50 -11.87 -0.27
C ASP A 83 9.61 -12.89 -1.01
N VAL A 84 9.14 -13.93 -0.33
CA VAL A 84 8.22 -14.90 -0.91
C VAL A 84 6.84 -14.27 -1.21
N VAL A 85 6.36 -13.34 -0.36
CA VAL A 85 5.13 -12.59 -0.62
C VAL A 85 5.33 -11.67 -1.82
N VAL A 86 6.43 -10.92 -1.85
CA VAL A 86 6.77 -10.02 -2.97
C VAL A 86 6.80 -10.81 -4.28
N ASP A 87 7.49 -11.96 -4.31
CA ASP A 87 7.56 -12.81 -5.49
C ASP A 87 6.20 -13.30 -5.96
N ALA A 88 5.36 -13.72 -5.03
CA ALA A 88 4.05 -14.27 -5.35
C ALA A 88 3.10 -13.23 -5.98
N TYR A 89 3.30 -11.95 -5.68
CA TYR A 89 2.43 -10.86 -6.15
C TYR A 89 3.05 -10.03 -7.29
N ASN A 90 4.37 -9.87 -7.33
CA ASN A 90 5.01 -8.97 -8.30
C ASN A 90 5.70 -9.71 -9.47
N PHE A 91 6.16 -10.94 -9.23
CA PHE A 91 6.93 -11.71 -10.21
C PHE A 91 6.29 -13.05 -10.60
N SER A 92 5.00 -13.22 -10.35
CA SER A 92 4.28 -14.44 -10.69
C SER A 92 3.94 -14.48 -12.18
N TRP A 93 4.26 -15.58 -12.86
CA TRP A 93 3.94 -15.81 -14.29
C TRP A 93 2.46 -15.58 -14.67
N THR A 94 1.54 -15.77 -13.75
CA THR A 94 0.10 -15.71 -14.06
C THR A 94 -0.58 -14.43 -13.59
N ASP A 95 0.08 -13.57 -12.80
CA ASP A 95 -0.49 -12.41 -12.11
C ASP A 95 -1.80 -12.70 -11.36
N LYS A 96 -2.13 -13.98 -11.15
CA LYS A 96 -3.43 -14.39 -10.61
C LYS A 96 -3.67 -13.81 -9.23
N ARG A 97 -2.64 -13.84 -8.36
CA ARG A 97 -2.76 -13.31 -6.99
C ARG A 97 -2.88 -11.79 -6.98
N LEU A 98 -2.07 -11.13 -7.79
CA LEU A 98 -2.17 -9.68 -7.96
C LEU A 98 -3.54 -9.27 -8.49
N LYS A 99 -4.04 -9.94 -9.52
CA LYS A 99 -5.38 -9.67 -10.08
C LYS A 99 -6.48 -9.89 -9.06
N ALA A 100 -6.36 -10.91 -8.21
CA ALA A 100 -7.33 -11.17 -7.15
C ALA A 100 -7.32 -10.05 -6.08
N LEU A 101 -6.14 -9.66 -5.61
CA LEU A 101 -6.01 -8.54 -4.65
C LEU A 101 -6.48 -7.22 -5.26
N TRP A 102 -6.03 -6.91 -6.48
CA TRP A 102 -6.43 -5.71 -7.23
C TRP A 102 -7.95 -5.62 -7.39
N GLY A 103 -8.57 -6.74 -7.82
CA GLY A 103 -10.02 -6.82 -7.98
C GLY A 103 -10.76 -6.64 -6.67
N ALA A 104 -10.35 -7.36 -5.62
CA ALA A 104 -11.02 -7.29 -4.32
C ALA A 104 -10.94 -5.87 -3.70
N VAL A 105 -9.78 -5.22 -3.74
CA VAL A 105 -9.65 -3.83 -3.25
C VAL A 105 -10.44 -2.87 -4.15
N GLY A 106 -10.38 -3.04 -5.47
CA GLY A 106 -11.13 -2.20 -6.40
C GLY A 106 -12.64 -2.30 -6.24
N GLU A 107 -13.19 -3.52 -6.10
CA GLU A 107 -14.62 -3.72 -5.83
C GLU A 107 -15.03 -3.12 -4.48
N SER A 108 -14.20 -3.21 -3.45
CA SER A 108 -14.49 -2.56 -2.16
C SER A 108 -14.55 -1.04 -2.25
N LEU A 109 -13.77 -0.43 -3.17
CA LEU A 109 -13.86 1.00 -3.48
C LEU A 109 -15.17 1.34 -4.21
N VAL A 110 -15.64 0.46 -5.10
CA VAL A 110 -16.94 0.62 -5.77
C VAL A 110 -18.09 0.53 -4.76
N GLU A 111 -18.06 -0.43 -3.85
CA GLU A 111 -19.03 -0.57 -2.76
C GLU A 111 -19.03 0.62 -1.77
N ALA A 112 -17.91 1.35 -1.71
CA ALA A 112 -17.79 2.58 -0.91
C ALA A 112 -18.16 3.86 -1.69
N ASP A 113 -18.62 3.75 -2.95
CA ASP A 113 -18.84 4.87 -3.87
C ASP A 113 -17.59 5.74 -4.10
N ALA A 114 -16.39 5.15 -3.89
CA ALA A 114 -15.11 5.84 -3.99
C ALA A 114 -14.42 5.65 -5.35
N ALA A 115 -14.85 4.67 -6.15
CA ALA A 115 -14.37 4.46 -7.51
C ALA A 115 -15.44 3.85 -8.42
N SER A 116 -15.20 3.91 -9.72
CA SER A 116 -16.01 3.24 -10.74
C SER A 116 -15.15 2.29 -11.56
N PRO A 117 -15.64 1.07 -11.89
CA PRO A 117 -14.91 0.14 -12.73
C PRO A 117 -14.86 0.67 -14.17
N CYS A 118 -13.72 0.51 -14.83
CA CYS A 118 -13.52 0.90 -16.21
C CYS A 118 -12.68 -0.13 -16.97
N LYS A 119 -12.77 -0.12 -18.30
CA LYS A 119 -11.93 -0.98 -19.15
C LYS A 119 -10.55 -0.33 -19.31
N ALA A 120 -9.51 -1.08 -19.02
CA ALA A 120 -8.14 -0.62 -19.06
C ALA A 120 -7.19 -1.66 -19.70
N GLY A 121 -5.90 -1.32 -19.78
CA GLY A 121 -4.87 -2.17 -20.39
C GLY A 121 -4.95 -2.23 -21.91
N LEU A 122 -4.00 -2.96 -22.50
CA LEU A 122 -3.96 -3.18 -23.93
C LEU A 122 -5.19 -3.99 -24.35
N LEU A 123 -6.00 -3.47 -25.28
CA LEU A 123 -7.26 -4.07 -25.75
C LEU A 123 -8.41 -4.10 -24.71
N GLY A 124 -8.36 -3.32 -23.62
CA GLY A 124 -9.43 -3.24 -22.62
C GLY A 124 -9.67 -4.54 -21.84
N LYS A 125 -8.67 -5.42 -21.73
CA LYS A 125 -8.79 -6.73 -21.07
C LYS A 125 -8.56 -6.67 -19.55
N GLN A 126 -8.13 -5.53 -19.03
CA GLN A 126 -7.92 -5.30 -17.61
C GLN A 126 -9.05 -4.45 -17.05
N THR A 127 -9.52 -4.76 -15.85
CA THR A 127 -10.41 -3.86 -15.10
C THR A 127 -9.55 -2.83 -14.38
N GLY A 128 -9.80 -1.56 -14.68
CA GLY A 128 -9.31 -0.41 -13.91
C GLY A 128 -10.39 0.05 -12.93
N TYR A 129 -9.97 0.81 -11.93
CA TYR A 129 -10.87 1.42 -10.93
C TYR A 129 -10.55 2.92 -10.88
N GLN A 130 -11.38 3.71 -11.55
CA GLN A 130 -11.20 5.15 -11.62
C GLN A 130 -11.77 5.79 -10.35
N PRO A 131 -10.97 6.55 -9.58
CA PRO A 131 -11.45 7.24 -8.40
C PRO A 131 -12.63 8.17 -8.73
N ALA A 132 -13.64 8.19 -7.88
CA ALA A 132 -14.75 9.12 -8.00
C ALA A 132 -14.26 10.57 -7.81
N PRO A 133 -14.94 11.56 -8.43
CA PRO A 133 -14.57 12.96 -8.29
C PRO A 133 -14.45 13.40 -6.82
N GLY A 134 -13.36 14.08 -6.49
CA GLY A 134 -13.09 14.60 -5.14
C GLY A 134 -12.55 13.59 -4.13
N VAL A 135 -12.55 12.28 -4.40
CA VAL A 135 -12.05 11.26 -3.45
C VAL A 135 -10.55 11.46 -3.19
N VAL A 136 -9.74 11.55 -4.24
CA VAL A 136 -8.29 11.79 -4.10
C VAL A 136 -8.01 13.10 -3.38
N GLN A 137 -8.75 14.17 -3.74
CA GLN A 137 -8.60 15.46 -3.08
C GLN A 137 -8.91 15.36 -1.59
N SER A 138 -9.99 14.69 -1.20
CA SER A 138 -10.35 14.50 0.21
C SER A 138 -9.28 13.73 1.00
N VAL A 139 -8.68 12.70 0.41
CA VAL A 139 -7.55 11.96 1.05
C VAL A 139 -6.34 12.88 1.21
N VAL A 140 -6.02 13.68 0.19
CA VAL A 140 -4.89 14.62 0.24
C VAL A 140 -5.13 15.73 1.27
N GLU A 141 -6.35 16.27 1.35
CA GLU A 141 -6.73 17.28 2.35
C GLU A 141 -6.65 16.73 3.78
N GLN A 142 -7.07 15.47 4.00
CA GLN A 142 -6.88 14.80 5.29
C GLN A 142 -5.39 14.72 5.65
N MET A 143 -4.56 14.25 4.72
CA MET A 143 -3.10 14.21 4.96
C MET A 143 -2.53 15.60 5.26
N ARG A 144 -2.98 16.66 4.56
CA ARG A 144 -2.54 18.03 4.81
C ARG A 144 -2.89 18.48 6.22
N ALA A 145 -4.14 18.30 6.62
CA ALA A 145 -4.62 18.69 7.95
C ALA A 145 -3.82 18.02 9.07
N GLU A 146 -3.54 16.72 8.94
CA GLU A 146 -2.80 15.99 9.96
C GLU A 146 -1.28 16.27 9.94
N LEU A 147 -0.67 16.49 8.78
CA LEU A 147 0.78 16.52 8.62
C LEU A 147 1.38 17.93 8.56
N LEU A 148 0.62 18.93 8.13
CA LEU A 148 1.10 20.30 7.96
C LEU A 148 0.56 21.27 9.01
N GLU A 149 -0.49 20.89 9.73
CA GLU A 149 -1.04 21.65 10.85
C GLU A 149 -0.55 21.11 12.18
N ASP A 150 -0.71 21.89 13.26
CA ASP A 150 -0.43 21.43 14.62
C ASP A 150 -1.49 20.41 15.06
N GLY A 151 -1.06 19.26 15.55
CA GLY A 151 -1.96 18.23 16.02
C GLY A 151 -1.37 16.81 15.92
N PRO A 152 -2.09 15.83 16.43
CA PRO A 152 -1.69 14.43 16.30
C PRO A 152 -1.85 13.95 14.86
N VAL A 153 -1.00 13.01 14.47
CA VAL A 153 -1.08 12.28 13.19
C VAL A 153 -1.55 10.87 13.51
N CYS A 154 -2.61 10.41 12.85
CA CYS A 154 -3.04 9.03 13.03
C CYS A 154 -2.09 8.06 12.29
N ASP A 155 -2.02 6.82 12.80
CA ASP A 155 -1.13 5.79 12.25
C ASP A 155 -1.42 5.50 10.78
N ASP A 156 -2.69 5.53 10.37
CA ASP A 156 -3.13 5.34 8.99
C ASP A 156 -2.58 6.42 8.04
N THR A 157 -2.61 7.68 8.47
CA THR A 157 -2.07 8.80 7.68
C THR A 157 -0.54 8.72 7.61
N ALA A 158 0.12 8.38 8.71
CA ALA A 158 1.57 8.18 8.73
C ALA A 158 1.97 7.04 7.79
N ALA A 159 1.27 5.90 7.86
CA ALA A 159 1.48 4.76 6.98
C ALA A 159 1.30 5.12 5.50
N LEU A 160 0.19 5.78 5.17
CA LEU A 160 -0.12 6.18 3.79
C LEU A 160 0.95 7.11 3.22
N VAL A 161 1.39 8.10 3.98
CA VAL A 161 2.43 9.03 3.56
C VAL A 161 3.76 8.33 3.27
N VAL A 162 4.19 7.44 4.17
CA VAL A 162 5.42 6.66 3.97
C VAL A 162 5.30 5.77 2.72
N LEU A 163 4.16 5.11 2.51
CA LEU A 163 3.89 4.33 1.29
C LEU A 163 3.98 5.19 0.02
N LEU A 164 3.32 6.35 -0.01
CA LEU A 164 3.33 7.25 -1.16
C LEU A 164 4.72 7.84 -1.45
N GLU A 165 5.52 8.08 -0.41
CA GLU A 165 6.91 8.52 -0.53
C GLU A 165 7.76 7.43 -1.19
N GLN A 166 7.67 6.18 -0.71
CA GLN A 166 8.43 5.06 -1.25
C GLN A 166 8.18 4.82 -2.75
N VAL A 167 6.94 5.00 -3.21
CA VAL A 167 6.58 4.85 -4.63
C VAL A 167 6.64 6.18 -5.40
N LYS A 168 7.26 7.22 -4.82
CA LYS A 168 7.47 8.55 -5.43
C LYS A 168 6.17 9.26 -5.86
N CYS A 169 5.04 8.91 -5.22
CA CYS A 169 3.75 9.54 -5.49
C CYS A 169 3.50 10.79 -4.63
N LEU A 170 4.22 10.95 -3.53
CA LEU A 170 4.00 12.08 -2.62
C LEU A 170 4.17 13.44 -3.32
N LYS A 171 5.15 13.54 -4.22
CA LYS A 171 5.42 14.74 -5.04
C LYS A 171 4.29 15.13 -6.01
N THR A 172 3.33 14.24 -6.26
CA THR A 172 2.15 14.54 -7.08
C THR A 172 1.17 15.46 -6.33
N TYR A 173 1.19 15.40 -5.01
CA TYR A 173 0.21 16.05 -4.14
C TYR A 173 0.78 17.16 -3.27
N PHE A 174 2.09 17.13 -3.01
CA PHE A 174 2.79 18.02 -2.09
C PHE A 174 3.99 18.64 -2.76
N SER A 175 4.15 19.97 -2.60
CA SER A 175 5.34 20.69 -3.03
C SER A 175 6.59 20.22 -2.28
N ASP A 176 7.78 20.52 -2.80
CA ASP A 176 9.06 20.16 -2.14
C ASP A 176 9.17 20.73 -0.71
N PHE A 177 8.59 21.91 -0.47
CA PHE A 177 8.55 22.52 0.86
C PHE A 177 7.66 21.70 1.81
N GLU A 178 6.45 21.34 1.36
CA GLU A 178 5.51 20.53 2.14
C GLU A 178 6.09 19.14 2.42
N GLN A 179 6.72 18.50 1.44
CA GLN A 179 7.35 17.19 1.61
C GLN A 179 8.44 17.24 2.71
N LYS A 180 9.28 18.27 2.74
CA LYS A 180 10.27 18.46 3.80
C LYS A 180 9.64 18.64 5.18
N SER A 181 8.52 19.36 5.25
CA SER A 181 7.77 19.55 6.51
C SER A 181 7.15 18.25 6.99
N ILE A 182 6.55 17.48 6.09
CA ILE A 182 6.00 16.14 6.34
C ILE A 182 7.08 15.20 6.85
N GLN A 183 8.24 15.12 6.17
CA GLN A 183 9.36 14.27 6.60
C GLN A 183 9.83 14.60 8.02
N LYS A 184 9.95 15.92 8.34
CA LYS A 184 10.31 16.35 9.69
C LYS A 184 9.27 15.92 10.73
N LYS A 185 7.97 16.04 10.41
CA LYS A 185 6.90 15.64 11.33
C LYS A 185 6.87 14.14 11.54
N ILE A 186 7.00 13.33 10.50
CA ILE A 186 7.10 11.87 10.59
C ILE A 186 8.33 11.45 11.41
N GLN A 187 9.50 12.09 11.17
CA GLN A 187 10.69 11.79 11.95
C GLN A 187 10.50 12.13 13.44
N ALA A 188 9.87 13.26 13.74
CA ALA A 188 9.56 13.63 15.13
C ALA A 188 8.64 12.61 15.81
N ILE A 189 7.67 12.03 15.10
CA ILE A 189 6.82 10.96 15.61
C ILE A 189 7.66 9.70 15.90
N VAL A 190 8.48 9.27 14.94
CA VAL A 190 9.34 8.08 15.06
C VAL A 190 10.30 8.15 16.24
N ASP A 191 10.71 9.35 16.63
CA ASP A 191 11.64 9.58 17.74
C ASP A 191 10.94 9.56 19.13
N THR A 192 9.60 9.46 19.16
CA THR A 192 8.83 9.32 20.40
C THR A 192 8.60 7.85 20.77
N PRO A 193 8.37 7.51 22.06
CA PRO A 193 7.99 6.16 22.48
C PRO A 193 6.67 5.69 21.80
N GLU A 194 5.72 6.60 21.62
CA GLU A 194 4.41 6.37 21.01
C GLU A 194 4.54 6.10 19.50
N GLY A 195 5.58 6.64 18.85
CA GLY A 195 5.86 6.46 17.43
C GLY A 195 6.45 5.10 17.05
N LYS A 196 6.52 4.15 17.99
CA LYS A 196 7.05 2.82 17.74
C LYS A 196 6.34 2.12 16.57
N ILE A 197 5.02 2.24 16.47
CA ILE A 197 4.22 1.64 15.37
C ILE A 197 4.67 2.20 14.03
N VAL A 198 4.79 3.52 13.90
CA VAL A 198 5.25 4.17 12.65
C VAL A 198 6.68 3.75 12.31
N LYS A 199 7.55 3.66 13.32
CA LYS A 199 8.93 3.17 13.14
C LYS A 199 8.99 1.73 12.64
N ASP A 200 8.21 0.84 13.24
CA ASP A 200 8.14 -0.56 12.85
C ASP A 200 7.57 -0.70 11.42
N MET A 201 6.54 0.10 11.07
CA MET A 201 6.01 0.19 9.71
C MET A 201 7.05 0.66 8.70
N MET A 202 7.82 1.71 9.01
CA MET A 202 8.88 2.21 8.12
C MET A 202 9.95 1.14 7.88
N ALA A 203 10.40 0.47 8.93
CA ALA A 203 11.37 -0.62 8.83
C ALA A 203 10.84 -1.79 7.99
N TYR A 204 9.56 -2.12 8.14
CA TYR A 204 8.88 -3.14 7.36
C TYR A 204 8.75 -2.78 5.88
N LEU A 205 8.33 -1.55 5.57
CA LEU A 205 8.24 -1.07 4.20
C LEU A 205 9.59 -1.09 3.49
N GLN A 206 10.67 -0.71 4.19
CA GLN A 206 12.02 -0.84 3.66
C GLN A 206 12.36 -2.28 3.29
N VAL A 207 11.97 -3.27 4.11
CA VAL A 207 12.22 -4.69 3.80
C VAL A 207 11.47 -5.10 2.53
N ILE A 208 10.19 -4.78 2.40
CA ILE A 208 9.38 -5.16 1.23
C ILE A 208 9.81 -4.44 -0.04
N MET A 209 10.00 -3.13 0.05
CA MET A 209 10.31 -2.30 -1.11
C MET A 209 11.76 -2.47 -1.60
N TYR A 210 12.69 -2.93 -0.73
CA TYR A 210 14.09 -3.14 -1.06
C TYR A 210 14.41 -4.52 -1.66
N VAL A 211 13.52 -5.51 -1.47
CA VAL A 211 13.71 -6.87 -2.02
C VAL A 211 13.97 -6.87 -3.54
N PRO A 212 13.26 -6.10 -4.38
CA PRO A 212 13.49 -6.09 -5.82
C PRO A 212 14.87 -5.57 -6.24
N ALA A 213 15.35 -4.50 -5.59
CA ALA A 213 16.62 -3.85 -5.96
C ALA A 213 17.83 -4.76 -5.80
N ASN A 214 17.84 -5.63 -4.79
CA ASN A 214 18.94 -6.56 -4.55
C ASN A 214 18.94 -7.77 -5.48
N ARG A 215 17.82 -8.12 -6.10
CA ARG A 215 17.75 -9.25 -7.04
C ARG A 215 18.47 -8.97 -8.35
N TRP A 216 18.37 -7.75 -8.84
CA TRP A 216 19.08 -7.35 -10.07
C TRP A 216 20.60 -7.28 -9.85
N ALA A 217 21.04 -6.87 -8.67
CA ALA A 217 22.47 -6.86 -8.32
C ALA A 217 23.04 -8.28 -8.23
N ALA A 218 22.32 -9.23 -7.63
CA ALA A 218 22.77 -10.62 -7.50
C ALA A 218 22.76 -11.40 -8.82
N ALA A 219 21.92 -11.03 -9.79
CA ALA A 219 21.87 -11.64 -11.12
C ALA A 219 23.01 -11.14 -12.04
N GLY A 220 23.59 -9.96 -11.76
CA GLY A 220 24.72 -9.41 -12.51
C GLY A 220 26.12 -9.89 -12.07
N GLU A 221 26.20 -10.63 -10.95
CA GLU A 221 27.47 -11.21 -10.46
C GLU A 221 27.66 -12.70 -10.83
N ALA A 222 26.76 -13.26 -11.64
CA ALA A 222 26.79 -14.68 -12.00
C ALA A 222 27.15 -14.96 -13.47
N ASP A 223 27.78 -13.99 -14.19
CA ASP A 223 28.34 -14.16 -15.54
C ASP A 223 29.86 -13.96 -15.54
#